data_ac3b76f1b34e5fadb53e9dc5afbdbf47
#
_entry.id   ac3b76f1b34e5fadb53e9dc5afbdbf47
#
_cell.length_a   1.000
_cell.length_b   1.000
_cell.length_c   1.000
_cell.angle_alpha   90.00
_cell.angle_beta   90.00
_cell.angle_gamma   90.00
#
_symmetry.space_group_name_H-M   'P 1'
#
loop_
_entity.id
_entity.type
_entity.pdbx_description
1 polymer ?
#
loop_
_entity_poly.entity_id
_entity_poly.type
_entity_poly.pdbx_seq_one_letter_code
_entity_poly.pdbx_strand_id
1 'polypeptide(L)'
;MPRIAALLLLLPCLLLPHRALAQVRQCIGGDGALVHTDRKCEDIGASERPAPEAAIGIGGQALYRGGCARSVQDLVYSLGNAVQSGDANQIAGLYDWAGMSTANGYRLMARLEAIAKRPLVDVQPIYTGGSNEYGYDTIEFDDETGTVVSRPARKPRLVGLRVEQTLANGTTPSRTVFGLRQHLGCWWVRL
;
A
#
# COMPACT_ATOMS: atom_id res chain seq x y z
N MET A 1 59.17 15.05 -19.64
CA MET A 1 57.78 15.07 -20.13
C MET A 1 56.83 14.03 -19.48
N PRO A 2 57.21 13.14 -18.54
CA PRO A 2 56.29 12.18 -17.92
C PRO A 2 55.39 12.78 -16.81
N ARG A 3 55.70 13.94 -16.25
CA ARG A 3 54.97 14.57 -15.14
C ARG A 3 53.63 15.22 -15.59
N ILE A 4 53.51 15.64 -16.82
CA ILE A 4 52.30 16.27 -17.39
C ILE A 4 51.26 15.17 -17.75
N ALA A 5 51.72 14.01 -18.21
CA ALA A 5 50.84 12.89 -18.52
C ALA A 5 50.17 12.29 -17.29
N ALA A 6 50.87 12.28 -16.14
CA ALA A 6 50.30 11.79 -14.86
C ALA A 6 49.22 12.76 -14.30
N LEU A 7 49.33 14.06 -14.56
CA LEU A 7 48.35 15.06 -14.11
C LEU A 7 47.06 15.01 -14.92
N LEU A 8 47.13 14.65 -16.21
CA LEU A 8 45.99 14.51 -17.12
C LEU A 8 45.15 13.26 -16.85
N LEU A 9 45.74 12.21 -16.25
CA LEU A 9 45.03 10.98 -15.88
C LEU A 9 44.26 11.08 -14.54
N LEU A 10 44.61 12.04 -13.66
CA LEU A 10 43.92 12.26 -12.39
C LEU A 10 42.68 13.17 -12.50
N LEU A 11 42.57 13.96 -13.55
CA LEU A 11 41.48 14.93 -13.75
C LEU A 11 40.09 14.25 -13.92
N PRO A 12 39.90 13.14 -14.65
CA PRO A 12 38.58 12.54 -14.83
C PRO A 12 38.03 11.88 -13.56
N CYS A 13 38.86 11.50 -12.58
CA CYS A 13 38.37 10.93 -11.31
C CYS A 13 37.69 11.96 -10.40
N LEU A 14 37.95 13.25 -10.56
CA LEU A 14 37.32 14.30 -9.77
C LEU A 14 35.96 14.76 -10.28
N LEU A 15 35.59 14.35 -11.50
CA LEU A 15 34.33 14.73 -12.14
C LEU A 15 33.22 13.68 -12.05
N LEU A 16 33.47 12.54 -11.39
CA LEU A 16 32.43 11.55 -11.17
C LEU A 16 31.44 12.06 -10.13
N PRO A 17 30.15 12.25 -10.47
CA PRO A 17 29.14 12.65 -9.50
C PRO A 17 29.04 11.56 -8.44
N HIS A 18 29.43 11.87 -7.24
CA HIS A 18 29.17 11.02 -6.07
C HIS A 18 27.67 11.04 -5.85
N ARG A 19 26.99 9.95 -6.18
CA ARG A 19 25.58 9.77 -5.82
C ARG A 19 25.50 9.64 -4.30
N ALA A 20 25.25 10.74 -3.62
CA ALA A 20 24.88 10.73 -2.22
C ALA A 20 23.50 10.06 -2.13
N LEU A 21 23.46 8.81 -1.69
CA LEU A 21 22.21 8.12 -1.36
C LEU A 21 21.75 8.71 -0.02
N ALA A 22 20.79 9.63 -0.08
CA ALA A 22 20.10 10.08 1.12
C ALA A 22 19.27 8.91 1.67
N GLN A 23 19.71 8.33 2.78
CA GLN A 23 18.99 7.29 3.50
C GLN A 23 18.14 7.94 4.59
N VAL A 24 16.82 7.91 4.41
CA VAL A 24 15.89 8.28 5.48
C VAL A 24 15.72 7.06 6.40
N ARG A 25 16.00 7.24 7.69
CA ARG A 25 15.85 6.23 8.74
C ARG A 25 14.55 6.45 9.50
N GLN A 26 13.96 5.36 9.99
CA GLN A 26 12.80 5.38 10.86
C GLN A 26 13.25 5.06 12.29
N CYS A 27 13.03 5.99 13.19
CA CYS A 27 13.41 5.87 14.59
C CYS A 27 12.15 5.93 15.47
N ILE A 28 12.22 5.29 16.65
CA ILE A 28 11.17 5.38 17.68
C ILE A 28 11.70 6.29 18.77
N GLY A 29 11.03 7.44 18.97
CA GLY A 29 11.34 8.37 20.06
C GLY A 29 11.08 7.75 21.43
N GLY A 30 11.63 8.36 22.49
CA GLY A 30 11.41 7.91 23.86
C GLY A 30 9.94 7.96 24.32
N ASP A 31 9.10 8.68 23.60
CA ASP A 31 7.64 8.77 23.74
C ASP A 31 6.88 7.73 22.92
N GLY A 32 7.60 6.87 22.16
CA GLY A 32 7.03 5.89 21.25
C GLY A 32 6.62 6.45 19.89
N ALA A 33 6.83 7.75 19.63
CA ALA A 33 6.50 8.36 18.34
C ALA A 33 7.48 7.93 17.24
N LEU A 34 6.95 7.74 16.02
CA LEU A 34 7.75 7.42 14.84
C LEU A 34 8.37 8.70 14.27
N VAL A 35 9.69 8.78 14.23
CA VAL A 35 10.45 9.90 13.71
C VAL A 35 11.20 9.48 12.44
N HIS A 36 11.06 10.24 11.35
CA HIS A 36 11.83 10.06 10.14
C HIS A 36 13.00 11.04 10.14
N THR A 37 14.22 10.55 9.97
CA THR A 37 15.43 11.37 10.03
C THR A 37 16.50 10.83 9.08
N ASP A 38 17.39 11.71 8.65
CA ASP A 38 18.61 11.39 7.91
C ASP A 38 19.80 11.10 8.86
N ARG A 39 19.62 11.39 10.16
CA ARG A 39 20.61 11.14 11.20
C ARG A 39 20.47 9.72 11.78
N LYS A 40 21.47 9.29 12.53
CA LYS A 40 21.37 8.05 13.32
C LYS A 40 20.38 8.25 14.46
N CYS A 41 19.58 7.21 14.75
CA CYS A 41 18.57 7.28 15.81
C CYS A 41 19.20 7.60 17.18
N GLU A 42 20.40 7.12 17.43
CA GLU A 42 21.18 7.37 18.65
C GLU A 42 21.48 8.87 18.84
N ASP A 43 21.78 9.60 17.74
CA ASP A 43 22.12 11.02 17.78
C ASP A 43 20.94 11.93 18.19
N ILE A 44 19.72 11.41 18.07
CA ILE A 44 18.48 12.12 18.44
C ILE A 44 17.80 11.53 19.68
N GLY A 45 18.49 10.64 20.40
CA GLY A 45 17.93 10.00 21.60
C GLY A 45 16.78 9.02 21.32
N ALA A 46 16.70 8.52 20.09
CA ALA A 46 15.69 7.55 19.64
C ALA A 46 16.33 6.18 19.42
N SER A 47 15.51 5.13 19.43
CA SER A 47 15.94 3.77 19.08
C SER A 47 15.62 3.48 17.61
N GLU A 48 16.47 2.71 16.96
CA GLU A 48 16.20 2.25 15.61
C GLU A 48 14.95 1.36 15.62
N ARG A 49 13.98 1.67 14.74
CA ARG A 49 12.82 0.78 14.60
C ARG A 49 13.35 -0.57 14.15
N PRO A 50 13.13 -1.66 14.92
CA PRO A 50 13.48 -2.97 14.42
C PRO A 50 12.81 -3.12 13.07
N ALA A 51 13.62 -3.40 12.03
CA ALA A 51 13.06 -3.76 10.75
C ALA A 51 11.99 -4.81 11.05
N PRO A 52 10.74 -4.68 10.51
CA PRO A 52 9.81 -5.78 10.63
C PRO A 52 10.62 -7.00 10.22
N GLU A 53 10.69 -8.00 11.11
CA GLU A 53 11.37 -9.24 10.78
C GLU A 53 10.87 -9.58 9.40
N ALA A 54 11.74 -9.34 8.40
CA ALA A 54 11.44 -9.77 7.07
C ALA A 54 11.24 -11.25 7.28
N ALA A 55 9.97 -11.67 7.31
CA ALA A 55 9.64 -13.05 7.19
C ALA A 55 10.58 -13.49 6.10
N ILE A 56 11.56 -14.31 6.42
CA ILE A 56 12.64 -14.73 5.52
C ILE A 56 11.97 -15.40 4.35
N GLY A 57 11.37 -14.58 3.51
CA GLY A 57 10.93 -14.83 2.17
C GLY A 57 12.16 -14.64 1.33
N ILE A 58 12.90 -15.71 1.20
CA ILE A 58 13.86 -15.93 0.14
C ILE A 58 13.40 -15.16 -1.08
N GLY A 59 14.13 -14.08 -1.42
CA GLY A 59 14.08 -13.41 -2.71
C GLY A 59 12.68 -13.09 -3.22
N GLY A 60 12.26 -11.87 -3.02
CA GLY A 60 11.04 -11.25 -3.48
C GLY A 60 10.55 -11.70 -4.86
N GLN A 61 9.86 -12.69 -4.86
CA GLN A 61 8.70 -13.14 -5.58
C GLN A 61 8.14 -14.23 -4.68
N ALA A 62 7.26 -13.84 -3.76
CA ALA A 62 6.23 -14.77 -3.40
C ALA A 62 5.54 -15.07 -4.74
N LEU A 63 6.12 -16.02 -5.47
CA LEU A 63 5.42 -16.69 -6.53
C LEU A 63 4.05 -16.94 -5.97
N TYR A 64 3.04 -16.34 -6.57
CA TYR A 64 1.64 -16.63 -6.33
C TYR A 64 1.47 -18.15 -6.56
N ARG A 65 1.88 -18.91 -5.55
CA ARG A 65 1.72 -20.35 -5.48
C ARG A 65 0.29 -20.58 -5.11
N GLY A 66 -0.66 -20.35 -6.03
CA GLY A 66 -2.01 -20.90 -5.94
C GLY A 66 -2.76 -20.72 -4.60
N GLY A 67 -2.26 -19.89 -3.71
CA GLY A 67 -2.82 -19.61 -2.40
C GLY A 67 -3.59 -18.30 -2.45
N CYS A 68 -4.83 -18.35 -2.04
CA CYS A 68 -5.67 -17.17 -1.88
C CYS A 68 -5.16 -16.25 -0.75
N ALA A 69 -5.48 -14.97 -0.79
CA ALA A 69 -5.16 -14.01 0.26
C ALA A 69 -5.88 -14.39 1.57
N ARG A 70 -5.14 -14.75 2.60
CA ARG A 70 -5.71 -15.15 3.90
C ARG A 70 -5.98 -13.98 4.83
N SER A 71 -5.30 -12.87 4.61
CA SER A 71 -5.52 -11.60 5.30
C SER A 71 -5.89 -10.50 4.32
N VAL A 72 -6.46 -9.41 4.84
CA VAL A 72 -6.75 -8.22 4.03
C VAL A 72 -5.45 -7.57 3.57
N GLN A 73 -4.41 -7.59 4.39
CA GLN A 73 -3.09 -7.07 4.03
C GLN A 73 -2.50 -7.84 2.85
N ASP A 74 -2.61 -9.18 2.85
CA ASP A 74 -2.16 -10.00 1.72
C ASP A 74 -2.94 -9.64 0.45
N LEU A 75 -4.26 -9.40 0.57
CA LEU A 75 -5.09 -9.01 -0.56
C LEU A 75 -4.72 -7.62 -1.10
N VAL A 76 -4.50 -6.64 -0.22
CA VAL A 76 -4.05 -5.28 -0.59
C VAL A 76 -2.72 -5.34 -1.32
N TYR A 77 -1.75 -6.08 -0.77
CA TYR A 77 -0.44 -6.26 -1.37
C TYR A 77 -0.52 -6.95 -2.73
N SER A 78 -1.28 -8.04 -2.81
CA SER A 78 -1.44 -8.81 -4.06
C SER A 78 -2.16 -8.00 -5.13
N LEU A 79 -3.21 -7.25 -4.75
CA LEU A 79 -3.94 -6.38 -5.67
C LEU A 79 -3.06 -5.22 -6.16
N GLY A 80 -2.30 -4.61 -5.27
CA GLY A 80 -1.34 -3.55 -5.63
C GLY A 80 -0.31 -4.04 -6.65
N ASN A 81 0.31 -5.19 -6.39
CA ASN A 81 1.27 -5.79 -7.32
C ASN A 81 0.62 -6.16 -8.66
N ALA A 82 -0.57 -6.73 -8.65
CA ALA A 82 -1.29 -7.11 -9.87
C ALA A 82 -1.62 -5.89 -10.74
N VAL A 83 -2.07 -4.79 -10.12
CA VAL A 83 -2.34 -3.53 -10.84
C VAL A 83 -1.05 -2.90 -11.33
N GLN A 84 -0.01 -2.87 -10.50
CA GLN A 84 1.29 -2.27 -10.85
C GLN A 84 1.99 -3.03 -11.98
N SER A 85 1.83 -4.37 -12.04
CA SER A 85 2.39 -5.19 -13.14
C SER A 85 1.66 -4.98 -14.48
N GLY A 86 0.49 -4.36 -14.47
CA GLY A 86 -0.33 -4.18 -15.66
C GLY A 86 -0.98 -5.48 -16.18
N ASP A 87 -0.97 -6.54 -15.39
CA ASP A 87 -1.49 -7.85 -15.78
C ASP A 87 -2.91 -8.07 -15.23
N ALA A 88 -3.89 -7.94 -16.12
CA ALA A 88 -5.30 -8.17 -15.80
C ALA A 88 -5.59 -9.60 -15.27
N ASN A 89 -4.80 -10.61 -15.71
CA ASN A 89 -4.98 -11.98 -15.25
C ASN A 89 -4.60 -12.14 -13.78
N GLN A 90 -3.59 -11.40 -13.31
CA GLN A 90 -3.25 -11.39 -11.90
C GLN A 90 -4.37 -10.77 -11.06
N ILE A 91 -4.99 -9.67 -11.52
CA ILE A 91 -6.16 -9.08 -10.87
C ILE A 91 -7.33 -10.07 -10.88
N ALA A 92 -7.55 -10.75 -12.01
CA ALA A 92 -8.59 -11.76 -12.16
C ALA A 92 -8.40 -12.96 -11.22
N GLY A 93 -7.15 -13.31 -10.90
CA GLY A 93 -6.80 -14.33 -9.92
C GLY A 93 -7.19 -13.99 -8.48
N LEU A 94 -7.45 -12.72 -8.18
CA LEU A 94 -7.92 -12.24 -6.87
C LEU A 94 -9.43 -12.01 -6.83
N TYR A 95 -10.13 -12.19 -7.96
CA TYR A 95 -11.54 -11.88 -8.10
C TYR A 95 -12.44 -13.07 -7.73
N ASP A 96 -13.55 -12.79 -7.05
CA ASP A 96 -14.58 -13.79 -6.75
C ASP A 96 -15.48 -14.04 -7.95
N TRP A 97 -15.21 -15.11 -8.67
CA TRP A 97 -15.95 -15.53 -9.86
C TRP A 97 -17.23 -16.32 -9.56
N ALA A 98 -17.51 -16.61 -8.28
CA ALA A 98 -18.62 -17.47 -7.91
C ALA A 98 -19.97 -16.92 -8.41
N GLY A 99 -20.71 -17.73 -9.17
CA GLY A 99 -22.03 -17.40 -9.71
C GLY A 99 -22.01 -16.45 -10.92
N MET A 100 -20.85 -16.20 -11.53
CA MET A 100 -20.75 -15.34 -12.70
C MET A 100 -21.03 -16.11 -13.99
N SER A 101 -21.88 -15.52 -14.87
CA SER A 101 -22.09 -16.07 -16.22
C SER A 101 -20.88 -15.75 -17.13
N THR A 102 -20.67 -16.57 -18.15
CA THR A 102 -19.60 -16.37 -19.14
C THR A 102 -19.62 -14.97 -19.77
N ALA A 103 -20.79 -14.48 -20.15
CA ALA A 103 -20.94 -13.15 -20.76
C ALA A 103 -20.54 -12.01 -19.78
N ASN A 104 -20.86 -12.16 -18.50
CA ASN A 104 -20.44 -11.22 -17.46
C ASN A 104 -18.93 -11.31 -17.22
N GLY A 105 -18.38 -12.52 -17.27
CA GLY A 105 -16.96 -12.77 -17.14
C GLY A 105 -16.13 -12.02 -18.19
N TYR A 106 -16.51 -12.09 -19.46
CA TYR A 106 -15.83 -11.33 -20.52
C TYR A 106 -15.91 -9.81 -20.32
N ARG A 107 -17.08 -9.29 -19.92
CA ARG A 107 -17.24 -7.86 -19.61
C ARG A 107 -16.37 -7.44 -18.41
N LEU A 108 -16.29 -8.28 -17.41
CA LEU A 108 -15.43 -8.04 -16.27
C LEU A 108 -13.94 -8.03 -16.69
N MET A 109 -13.49 -9.02 -17.46
CA MET A 109 -12.11 -9.06 -17.94
C MET A 109 -11.72 -7.80 -18.68
N ALA A 110 -12.57 -7.31 -19.59
CA ALA A 110 -12.33 -6.03 -20.28
C ALA A 110 -12.20 -4.85 -19.29
N ARG A 111 -12.99 -4.86 -18.21
CA ARG A 111 -12.89 -3.84 -17.15
C ARG A 111 -11.61 -3.96 -16.33
N LEU A 112 -11.19 -5.17 -15.99
CA LEU A 112 -9.92 -5.43 -15.29
C LEU A 112 -8.71 -5.03 -16.15
N GLU A 113 -8.75 -5.27 -17.46
CA GLU A 113 -7.73 -4.78 -18.39
C GLU A 113 -7.64 -3.25 -18.42
N ALA A 114 -8.78 -2.57 -18.39
CA ALA A 114 -8.81 -1.11 -18.33
C ALA A 114 -8.23 -0.57 -17.02
N ILE A 115 -8.42 -1.30 -15.90
CA ILE A 115 -7.82 -0.98 -14.60
C ILE A 115 -6.32 -1.24 -14.62
N ALA A 116 -5.88 -2.41 -15.12
CA ALA A 116 -4.48 -2.79 -15.18
C ALA A 116 -3.61 -1.81 -16.00
N LYS A 117 -4.19 -1.19 -17.04
CA LYS A 117 -3.48 -0.23 -17.90
C LYS A 117 -3.25 1.15 -17.27
N ARG A 118 -3.82 1.42 -16.09
CA ARG A 118 -3.71 2.72 -15.42
C ARG A 118 -2.59 2.69 -14.39
N PRO A 119 -1.73 3.73 -14.34
CA PRO A 119 -0.70 3.84 -13.31
C PRO A 119 -1.31 3.80 -11.91
N LEU A 120 -0.80 2.93 -11.06
CA LEU A 120 -1.22 2.80 -9.66
C LEU A 120 -0.63 3.94 -8.84
N VAL A 121 -1.44 4.54 -8.00
CA VAL A 121 -1.02 5.50 -6.96
C VAL A 121 -1.03 4.83 -5.60
N ASP A 122 -2.17 4.20 -5.22
CA ASP A 122 -2.32 3.58 -3.91
C ASP A 122 -3.49 2.57 -3.88
N VAL A 123 -3.45 1.66 -2.90
CA VAL A 123 -4.55 0.75 -2.58
C VAL A 123 -4.90 0.89 -1.11
N GLN A 124 -6.09 1.40 -0.82
CA GLN A 124 -6.54 1.70 0.53
C GLN A 124 -7.75 0.87 0.95
N PRO A 125 -7.79 0.35 2.19
CA PRO A 125 -8.98 -0.26 2.73
C PRO A 125 -10.07 0.80 3.01
N ILE A 126 -11.34 0.42 2.79
CA ILE A 126 -12.51 1.24 3.07
C ILE A 126 -13.27 0.63 4.24
N TYR A 127 -13.51 1.45 5.26
CA TYR A 127 -14.27 1.04 6.44
C TYR A 127 -15.63 1.75 6.51
N THR A 128 -16.61 1.11 7.17
CA THR A 128 -17.89 1.76 7.49
C THR A 128 -17.67 2.90 8.48
N GLY A 129 -18.33 4.04 8.24
CA GLY A 129 -18.30 5.18 9.16
C GLY A 129 -17.15 6.16 8.97
N GLY A 130 -16.33 6.01 7.91
CA GLY A 130 -15.25 6.96 7.60
C GLY A 130 -13.88 6.32 7.42
N SER A 131 -12.85 7.10 7.46
CA SER A 131 -11.56 6.86 6.82
C SER A 131 -10.56 5.98 7.57
N ASN A 132 -10.84 5.42 8.75
CA ASN A 132 -9.82 4.70 9.53
C ASN A 132 -10.36 3.46 10.25
N GLU A 133 -9.44 2.58 10.58
CA GLU A 133 -9.64 1.38 11.40
C GLU A 133 -10.11 1.71 12.84
N TYR A 134 -9.97 2.96 13.27
CA TYR A 134 -10.30 3.43 14.61
C TYR A 134 -11.60 4.20 14.58
N GLY A 135 -12.63 3.67 15.23
CA GLY A 135 -13.84 4.40 15.54
C GLY A 135 -13.60 5.31 16.76
N TYR A 136 -14.06 6.54 16.68
CA TYR A 136 -14.09 7.44 17.84
C TYR A 136 -15.44 7.34 18.52
N ASP A 137 -15.45 7.38 19.85
CA ASP A 137 -16.69 7.46 20.61
C ASP A 137 -17.42 8.77 20.25
N THR A 138 -18.69 8.63 19.94
CA THR A 138 -19.53 9.80 19.67
C THR A 138 -19.97 10.37 21.00
N ILE A 139 -19.62 11.62 21.25
CA ILE A 139 -20.08 12.37 22.41
C ILE A 139 -21.34 13.12 21.97
N GLU A 140 -22.49 12.72 22.48
CA GLU A 140 -23.75 13.42 22.29
C GLU A 140 -24.11 14.18 23.60
N PHE A 141 -24.47 15.44 23.44
CA PHE A 141 -25.03 16.22 24.53
C PHE A 141 -26.55 16.04 24.52
N ASP A 142 -27.09 15.51 25.61
CA ASP A 142 -28.52 15.35 25.77
C ASP A 142 -29.07 16.65 26.32
N ASP A 143 -29.75 17.41 25.46
CA ASP A 143 -30.31 18.72 25.79
C ASP A 143 -31.44 18.63 26.86
N GLU A 144 -32.08 17.48 27.02
CA GLU A 144 -33.20 17.27 27.92
C GLU A 144 -32.74 16.99 29.36
N THR A 145 -31.62 16.30 29.51
CA THR A 145 -31.03 15.93 30.80
C THR A 145 -29.80 16.74 31.18
N GLY A 146 -29.24 17.52 30.28
CA GLY A 146 -28.00 18.27 30.47
C GLY A 146 -26.76 17.36 30.66
N THR A 147 -26.87 16.09 30.31
CA THR A 147 -25.79 15.11 30.52
C THR A 147 -25.05 14.78 29.21
N VAL A 148 -23.76 14.52 29.35
CA VAL A 148 -22.95 14.05 28.26
C VAL A 148 -23.04 12.53 28.16
N VAL A 149 -23.61 12.02 27.07
CA VAL A 149 -23.71 10.58 26.81
C VAL A 149 -22.63 10.19 25.82
N SER A 150 -21.66 9.40 26.26
CA SER A 150 -20.70 8.78 25.40
C SER A 150 -21.26 7.46 24.86
N ARG A 151 -21.45 7.39 23.53
CA ARG A 151 -21.78 6.14 22.87
C ARG A 151 -20.51 5.50 22.35
N PRO A 152 -20.21 4.26 22.72
CA PRO A 152 -19.04 3.57 22.19
C PRO A 152 -19.13 3.51 20.67
N ALA A 153 -18.05 3.88 20.00
CA ALA A 153 -17.95 3.82 18.57
C ALA A 153 -18.23 2.40 18.07
N ARG A 154 -19.07 2.28 17.07
CA ARG A 154 -19.22 1.00 16.37
C ARG A 154 -17.87 0.67 15.75
N LYS A 155 -17.35 -0.53 16.02
CA LYS A 155 -16.11 -1.01 15.38
C LYS A 155 -16.24 -0.87 13.87
N PRO A 156 -15.33 -0.16 13.22
CA PRO A 156 -15.36 0.01 11.76
C PRO A 156 -15.32 -1.37 11.10
N ARG A 157 -16.22 -1.62 10.16
CA ARG A 157 -16.19 -2.85 9.36
C ARG A 157 -15.51 -2.54 8.04
N LEU A 158 -14.54 -3.35 7.68
CA LEU A 158 -13.95 -3.30 6.36
C LEU A 158 -14.99 -3.72 5.30
N VAL A 159 -15.23 -2.88 4.31
CA VAL A 159 -16.26 -3.08 3.27
C VAL A 159 -15.71 -3.14 1.86
N GLY A 160 -14.50 -2.65 1.63
CA GLY A 160 -13.92 -2.64 0.29
C GLY A 160 -12.45 -2.23 0.28
N LEU A 161 -11.89 -2.26 -0.93
CA LEU A 161 -10.59 -1.68 -1.26
C LEU A 161 -10.79 -0.60 -2.31
N ARG A 162 -10.15 0.53 -2.13
CA ARG A 162 -10.11 1.63 -3.07
C ARG A 162 -8.75 1.64 -3.76
N VAL A 163 -8.76 1.49 -5.07
CA VAL A 163 -7.57 1.58 -5.92
C VAL A 163 -7.54 2.98 -6.50
N GLU A 164 -6.57 3.77 -6.08
CA GLU A 164 -6.30 5.11 -6.60
C GLU A 164 -5.29 5.00 -7.74
N GLN A 165 -5.63 5.58 -8.87
CA GLN A 165 -4.86 5.51 -10.11
C GLN A 165 -4.86 6.88 -10.79
N THR A 166 -4.05 7.03 -11.82
CA THR A 166 -4.19 8.10 -12.80
C THR A 166 -4.60 7.53 -14.15
N LEU A 167 -5.22 8.34 -14.99
CA LEU A 167 -5.39 7.98 -16.40
C LEU A 167 -4.03 7.94 -17.11
N ALA A 168 -4.00 7.44 -18.33
CA ALA A 168 -2.78 7.33 -19.12
C ALA A 168 -2.01 8.64 -19.30
N ASN A 169 -2.66 9.80 -19.12
CA ASN A 169 -2.03 11.12 -19.12
C ASN A 169 -1.19 11.41 -17.85
N GLY A 170 -1.22 10.53 -16.84
CA GLY A 170 -0.46 10.65 -15.58
C GLY A 170 -0.94 11.73 -14.62
N THR A 171 -1.93 12.55 -14.99
CA THR A 171 -2.36 13.71 -14.20
C THR A 171 -3.81 13.64 -13.74
N THR A 172 -4.68 12.98 -14.50
CA THR A 172 -6.10 12.90 -14.15
C THR A 172 -6.34 11.76 -13.16
N PRO A 173 -6.84 12.03 -11.94
CA PRO A 173 -7.16 11.00 -10.97
C PRO A 173 -8.23 10.04 -11.50
N SER A 174 -8.06 8.77 -11.19
CA SER A 174 -9.03 7.71 -11.48
C SER A 174 -9.14 6.82 -10.25
N ARG A 175 -10.36 6.42 -9.92
CA ARG A 175 -10.64 5.64 -8.72
C ARG A 175 -11.47 4.42 -9.08
N THR A 176 -11.09 3.27 -8.55
CA THR A 176 -11.88 2.05 -8.62
C THR A 176 -12.11 1.52 -7.22
N VAL A 177 -13.34 1.14 -6.91
CA VAL A 177 -13.69 0.54 -5.63
C VAL A 177 -14.04 -0.92 -5.85
N PHE A 178 -13.34 -1.79 -5.13
CA PHE A 178 -13.64 -3.21 -5.06
C PHE A 178 -14.34 -3.52 -3.75
N GLY A 179 -15.49 -4.19 -3.81
CA GLY A 179 -16.07 -4.81 -2.64
C GLY A 179 -15.24 -6.02 -2.20
N LEU A 180 -15.44 -6.47 -0.97
CA LEU A 180 -14.72 -7.61 -0.40
C LEU A 180 -15.67 -8.75 -0.11
N ARG A 181 -15.20 -9.97 -0.33
CA ARG A 181 -15.85 -11.20 0.08
C ARG A 181 -14.86 -12.13 0.74
N GLN A 182 -15.26 -12.69 1.87
CA GLN A 182 -14.53 -13.80 2.49
C GLN A 182 -15.23 -15.11 2.15
N HIS A 183 -14.50 -16.03 1.54
CA HIS A 183 -15.01 -17.33 1.12
C HIS A 183 -13.92 -18.39 1.23
N LEU A 184 -14.22 -19.54 1.81
CA LEU A 184 -13.28 -20.67 2.04
C LEU A 184 -11.98 -20.23 2.74
N GLY A 185 -12.09 -19.34 3.73
CA GLY A 185 -10.93 -18.85 4.49
C GLY A 185 -10.05 -17.83 3.74
N CYS A 186 -10.51 -17.37 2.59
CA CYS A 186 -9.78 -16.45 1.72
C CYS A 186 -10.55 -15.16 1.48
N TRP A 187 -9.81 -14.10 1.23
CA TRP A 187 -10.35 -12.81 0.82
C TRP A 187 -10.28 -12.64 -0.69
N TRP A 188 -11.37 -12.14 -1.27
CA TRP A 188 -11.56 -11.93 -2.69
C TRP A 188 -12.11 -10.54 -2.95
N VAL A 189 -11.77 -9.96 -4.11
CA VAL A 189 -12.34 -8.70 -4.57
C VAL A 189 -13.55 -8.93 -5.49
N ARG A 190 -14.46 -7.95 -5.53
CA ARG A 190 -15.64 -7.90 -6.42
C ARG A 190 -15.82 -6.48 -6.98
N LEU A 191 -16.33 -6.37 -8.20
CA LEU A 191 -16.70 -5.11 -8.86
C LEU A 191 -18.21 -5.05 -9.11
#